data_a77b1611de1b7326f71acf7aaef03221
#
_entry.id   a77b1611de1b7326f71acf7aaef03221
#
_cell.length_a   1.000
_cell.length_b   1.000
_cell.length_c   1.000
_cell.angle_alpha   90.00
_cell.angle_beta   90.00
_cell.angle_gamma   90.00
#
_symmetry.space_group_name_H-M   'P 1'
#
loop_
_entity.id
_entity.type
_entity.pdbx_description
1 polymer ?
#
loop_
_entity_poly.entity_id
_entity_poly.type
_entity_poly.pdbx_seq_one_letter_code
_entity_poly.pdbx_strand_id
1 'polypeptide(L)'
;MLLFSCEFVTHSIMTLTKQLYFTTSTIIDWVDIFSRASYRHIIVESLEYCQRQKGLKIFAWVLMSNHLHMVISAEGEQTVGDILRDFKKFTNKQILRVLEEDEHESRRTWMLDRFRFAGANDKRITNYRFWQEGNHVEEIYTSEFLWQKVNYIHQNPVRAEIVERAEDYLYSSARDYAGEKGLLEIEVIRF
;
A
#
# COMPACT_ATOMS: atom_id res chain seq x y z
N MET A 1 47.06 30.40 -16.24
CA MET A 1 45.69 30.95 -16.12
C MET A 1 44.74 29.87 -16.62
N LEU A 2 44.37 28.97 -15.71
CA LEU A 2 43.50 27.81 -16.00
C LEU A 2 42.07 28.20 -15.60
N LEU A 3 41.23 28.31 -16.61
CA LEU A 3 39.79 28.55 -16.43
C LEU A 3 39.13 27.24 -15.99
N PHE A 4 38.69 27.18 -14.74
CA PHE A 4 37.77 26.15 -14.27
C PHE A 4 36.37 26.45 -14.83
N SER A 5 35.95 25.69 -15.83
CA SER A 5 34.55 25.67 -16.28
C SER A 5 33.72 24.99 -15.17
N CYS A 6 32.89 25.78 -14.51
CA CYS A 6 31.85 25.30 -13.61
C CYS A 6 30.77 24.69 -14.49
N GLU A 7 30.79 23.34 -14.64
CA GLU A 7 29.68 22.62 -15.22
C GLU A 7 28.52 22.66 -14.22
N PHE A 8 27.53 23.47 -14.51
CA PHE A 8 26.23 23.41 -13.87
C PHE A 8 25.63 22.03 -14.17
N VAL A 9 25.63 21.16 -13.15
CA VAL A 9 24.81 19.94 -13.16
C VAL A 9 23.35 20.41 -13.22
N THR A 10 22.80 20.45 -14.42
CA THR A 10 21.37 20.63 -14.63
C THR A 10 20.68 19.43 -14.00
N HIS A 11 20.07 19.64 -12.83
CA HIS A 11 19.12 18.69 -12.26
C HIS A 11 18.04 18.46 -13.30
N SER A 12 18.10 17.28 -13.91
CA SER A 12 17.07 16.82 -14.83
C SER A 12 15.75 16.78 -14.02
N ILE A 13 14.90 17.79 -14.23
CA ILE A 13 13.53 17.77 -13.74
C ILE A 13 12.89 16.58 -14.45
N MET A 14 12.79 15.46 -13.74
CA MET A 14 12.02 14.31 -14.22
C MET A 14 10.57 14.78 -14.33
N THR A 15 10.18 15.19 -15.53
CA THR A 15 8.79 15.51 -15.81
C THR A 15 8.01 14.22 -15.48
N LEU A 16 7.18 14.26 -14.45
CA LEU A 16 6.28 13.15 -14.10
C LEU A 16 5.31 12.99 -15.28
N THR A 17 5.69 12.15 -16.24
CA THR A 17 4.86 11.84 -17.43
C THR A 17 3.65 10.96 -17.05
N LYS A 18 3.67 10.40 -15.85
CA LYS A 18 2.60 9.55 -15.30
C LYS A 18 2.00 10.20 -14.06
N GLN A 19 0.69 10.15 -13.97
CA GLN A 19 -0.04 10.62 -12.80
C GLN A 19 0.17 9.65 -11.63
N LEU A 20 0.82 10.12 -10.57
CA LEU A 20 1.12 9.34 -9.36
C LEU A 20 0.14 9.69 -8.25
N TYR A 21 -0.20 8.68 -7.44
CA TYR A 21 -1.12 8.84 -6.33
C TYR A 21 -0.54 8.24 -5.06
N PHE A 22 -0.57 9.00 -3.98
CA PHE A 22 -0.44 8.43 -2.63
C PHE A 22 -1.80 7.94 -2.16
N THR A 23 -1.86 6.72 -1.63
CA THR A 23 -3.10 6.10 -1.18
C THR A 23 -2.96 5.51 0.20
N THR A 24 -4.05 5.57 0.98
CA THR A 24 -4.17 4.89 2.27
C THR A 24 -5.45 4.06 2.30
N SER A 25 -5.31 2.78 2.59
CA SER A 25 -6.43 1.87 2.83
C SER A 25 -6.36 1.37 4.26
N THR A 26 -7.37 1.66 5.07
CA THR A 26 -7.41 1.35 6.52
C THR A 26 -8.50 0.33 6.81
N ILE A 27 -8.23 -0.56 7.77
CA ILE A 27 -9.22 -1.52 8.27
C ILE A 27 -10.22 -0.80 9.17
N ILE A 28 -11.48 -1.21 9.13
CA ILE A 28 -12.53 -0.73 10.05
C ILE A 28 -12.04 -0.82 11.50
N ASP A 29 -12.34 0.20 12.28
CA ASP A 29 -12.00 0.31 13.70
C ASP A 29 -10.51 0.08 14.01
N TRP A 30 -9.64 0.25 13.01
CA TRP A 30 -8.19 0.02 13.13
C TRP A 30 -7.82 -1.38 13.61
N VAL A 31 -8.66 -2.38 13.30
CA VAL A 31 -8.40 -3.78 13.67
C VAL A 31 -7.08 -4.24 13.06
N ASP A 32 -6.16 -4.70 13.90
CA ASP A 32 -4.79 -5.09 13.55
C ASP A 32 -4.70 -6.52 12.98
N ILE A 33 -5.56 -6.84 12.00
CA ILE A 33 -5.67 -8.16 11.39
C ILE A 33 -4.38 -8.60 10.69
N PHE A 34 -3.63 -7.67 10.12
CA PHE A 34 -2.35 -7.96 9.45
C PHE A 34 -1.19 -8.25 10.41
N SER A 35 -1.46 -8.45 11.70
CA SER A 35 -0.50 -9.02 12.63
C SER A 35 -0.13 -10.47 12.28
N ARG A 36 -1.01 -11.22 11.59
CA ARG A 36 -0.77 -12.60 11.12
C ARG A 36 -0.34 -12.66 9.66
N ALA A 37 0.64 -13.51 9.37
CA ALA A 37 1.20 -13.69 8.03
C ALA A 37 0.17 -14.16 7.00
N SER A 38 -0.79 -15.03 7.38
CA SER A 38 -1.83 -15.54 6.49
C SER A 38 -2.63 -14.42 5.80
N TYR A 39 -3.03 -13.39 6.56
CA TYR A 39 -3.77 -12.26 6.00
C TYR A 39 -2.88 -11.31 5.19
N ARG A 40 -1.60 -11.15 5.59
CA ARG A 40 -0.63 -10.34 4.82
C ARG A 40 -0.34 -10.95 3.45
N HIS A 41 -0.24 -12.28 3.35
CA HIS A 41 -0.03 -12.97 2.08
C HIS A 41 -1.18 -12.71 1.10
N ILE A 42 -2.44 -12.71 1.55
CA ILE A 42 -3.60 -12.37 0.70
C ILE A 42 -3.44 -10.97 0.09
N ILE A 43 -2.97 -10.00 0.87
CA ILE A 43 -2.72 -8.64 0.37
C ILE A 43 -1.61 -8.63 -0.68
N VAL A 44 -0.46 -9.26 -0.40
CA VAL A 44 0.69 -9.29 -1.31
C VAL A 44 0.32 -9.98 -2.63
N GLU A 45 -0.27 -11.16 -2.59
CA GLU A 45 -0.72 -11.92 -3.78
C GLU A 45 -1.75 -11.13 -4.60
N SER A 46 -2.64 -10.40 -3.92
CA SER A 46 -3.63 -9.55 -4.60
C SER A 46 -3.00 -8.34 -5.27
N LEU A 47 -1.96 -7.73 -4.68
CA LEU A 47 -1.21 -6.64 -5.29
C LEU A 47 -0.40 -7.14 -6.49
N GLU A 48 0.27 -8.29 -6.38
CA GLU A 48 0.95 -8.95 -7.52
C GLU A 48 -0.02 -9.22 -8.68
N TYR A 49 -1.22 -9.71 -8.37
CA TYR A 49 -2.25 -9.91 -9.38
C TYR A 49 -2.62 -8.59 -10.07
N CYS A 50 -2.82 -7.51 -9.30
CA CYS A 50 -3.12 -6.20 -9.86
C CYS A 50 -1.98 -5.66 -10.73
N GLN A 51 -0.72 -5.90 -10.37
CA GLN A 51 0.43 -5.55 -11.20
C GLN A 51 0.41 -6.30 -12.53
N ARG A 52 0.25 -7.63 -12.49
CA ARG A 52 0.32 -8.49 -13.69
C ARG A 52 -0.89 -8.37 -14.61
N GLN A 53 -2.09 -8.13 -14.05
CA GLN A 53 -3.34 -8.26 -14.80
C GLN A 53 -4.12 -6.96 -14.98
N LYS A 54 -3.82 -5.92 -14.19
CA LYS A 54 -4.59 -4.68 -14.18
C LYS A 54 -3.75 -3.42 -14.44
N GLY A 55 -2.47 -3.59 -14.74
CA GLY A 55 -1.58 -2.48 -15.02
C GLY A 55 -1.23 -1.62 -13.80
N LEU A 56 -1.37 -2.15 -12.57
CA LEU A 56 -0.94 -1.43 -11.38
C LEU A 56 0.59 -1.29 -11.37
N LYS A 57 1.08 -0.06 -11.21
CA LYS A 57 2.49 0.23 -10.97
C LYS A 57 2.65 0.71 -9.53
N ILE A 58 3.58 0.10 -8.80
CA ILE A 58 3.86 0.43 -7.41
C ILE A 58 5.26 1.05 -7.34
N PHE A 59 5.35 2.25 -6.76
CA PHE A 59 6.60 2.98 -6.56
C PHE A 59 7.08 2.89 -5.11
N ALA A 60 6.17 2.90 -4.16
CA ALA A 60 6.45 2.62 -2.76
C ALA A 60 5.21 2.01 -2.08
N TRP A 61 5.44 1.15 -1.09
CA TRP A 61 4.36 0.59 -0.29
C TRP A 61 4.83 0.15 1.09
N VAL A 62 3.90 0.09 2.02
CA VAL A 62 4.06 -0.56 3.33
C VAL A 62 2.72 -1.11 3.80
N LEU A 63 2.71 -2.35 4.25
CA LEU A 63 1.55 -2.98 4.91
C LEU A 63 1.80 -3.03 6.41
N MET A 64 1.14 -2.16 7.16
CA MET A 64 1.14 -2.14 8.62
C MET A 64 0.10 -3.13 9.18
N SER A 65 -0.03 -3.24 10.51
CA SER A 65 -0.95 -4.19 11.14
C SER A 65 -2.43 -3.98 10.78
N ASN A 66 -2.82 -2.77 10.37
CA ASN A 66 -4.22 -2.36 10.13
C ASN A 66 -4.43 -1.41 8.96
N HIS A 67 -3.38 -1.09 8.22
CA HIS A 67 -3.50 -0.23 7.05
C HIS A 67 -2.41 -0.49 6.02
N LEU A 68 -2.67 -0.07 4.78
CA LEU A 68 -1.78 -0.16 3.63
C LEU A 68 -1.58 1.24 3.06
N HIS A 69 -0.33 1.70 2.99
CA HIS A 69 0.06 2.90 2.23
C HIS A 69 0.75 2.51 0.94
N MET A 70 0.47 3.26 -0.12
CA MET A 70 1.14 3.07 -1.42
C MET A 70 1.34 4.38 -2.15
N VAL A 71 2.42 4.46 -2.93
CA VAL A 71 2.57 5.38 -4.06
C VAL A 71 2.42 4.55 -5.33
N ILE A 72 1.40 4.85 -6.13
CA ILE A 72 0.99 4.04 -7.27
C ILE A 72 0.60 4.87 -8.49
N SER A 73 0.62 4.22 -9.65
CA SER A 73 -0.07 4.67 -10.87
C SER A 73 -0.77 3.50 -11.56
N ALA A 74 -1.53 3.79 -12.60
CA ALA A 74 -2.14 2.77 -13.45
C ALA A 74 -1.65 2.92 -14.88
N GLU A 75 -1.44 1.79 -15.57
CA GLU A 75 -1.18 1.70 -17.00
C GLU A 75 -2.29 0.90 -17.66
N GLY A 76 -2.71 1.34 -18.87
CA GLY A 76 -3.80 0.70 -19.61
C GLY A 76 -5.14 1.41 -19.43
N GLU A 77 -6.23 0.65 -19.55
CA GLU A 77 -7.59 1.21 -19.57
C GLU A 77 -8.20 1.46 -18.18
N GLN A 78 -7.70 0.77 -17.16
CA GLN A 78 -8.24 0.89 -15.80
C GLN A 78 -7.63 2.09 -15.08
N THR A 79 -8.47 2.81 -14.34
CA THR A 79 -8.00 3.87 -13.43
C THR A 79 -7.48 3.28 -12.12
N VAL A 80 -6.65 4.05 -11.39
CA VAL A 80 -6.23 3.69 -10.02
C VAL A 80 -7.44 3.41 -9.12
N GLY A 81 -8.52 4.20 -9.28
CA GLY A 81 -9.77 4.00 -8.53
C GLY A 81 -10.44 2.65 -8.81
N ASP A 82 -10.48 2.21 -10.08
CA ASP A 82 -11.04 0.91 -10.48
C ASP A 82 -10.22 -0.25 -9.90
N ILE A 83 -8.90 -0.16 -10.03
CA ILE A 83 -7.98 -1.19 -9.50
C ILE A 83 -8.14 -1.31 -7.98
N LEU A 84 -8.15 -0.19 -7.24
CA LEU A 84 -8.31 -0.20 -5.79
C LEU A 84 -9.69 -0.70 -5.34
N ARG A 85 -10.75 -0.36 -6.07
CA ARG A 85 -12.10 -0.89 -5.81
C ARG A 85 -12.12 -2.41 -5.92
N ASP A 86 -11.57 -2.96 -6.99
CA ASP A 86 -11.54 -4.39 -7.25
C ASP A 86 -10.63 -5.12 -6.25
N PHE A 87 -9.46 -4.56 -5.96
CA PHE A 87 -8.55 -5.03 -4.92
C PHE A 87 -9.24 -5.13 -3.56
N LYS A 88 -9.89 -4.05 -3.11
CA LYS A 88 -10.61 -4.03 -1.83
C LYS A 88 -11.76 -5.01 -1.80
N LYS A 89 -12.52 -5.14 -2.90
CA LYS A 89 -13.63 -6.10 -3.00
C LYS A 89 -13.14 -7.55 -2.89
N PHE A 90 -12.05 -7.88 -3.58
CA PHE A 90 -11.48 -9.22 -3.57
C PHE A 90 -10.87 -9.56 -2.21
N THR A 91 -10.01 -8.70 -1.67
CA THR A 91 -9.34 -8.93 -0.38
C THR A 91 -10.31 -8.99 0.78
N ASN A 92 -11.37 -8.15 0.79
CA ASN A 92 -12.47 -8.25 1.76
C ASN A 92 -13.05 -9.66 1.78
N LYS A 93 -13.43 -10.20 0.60
CA LYS A 93 -14.03 -11.55 0.51
C LYS A 93 -13.07 -12.66 0.96
N GLN A 94 -11.80 -12.60 0.53
CA GLN A 94 -10.82 -13.63 0.84
C GLN A 94 -10.44 -13.63 2.33
N ILE A 95 -10.17 -12.45 2.89
CA ILE A 95 -9.77 -12.34 4.30
C ILE A 95 -10.90 -12.75 5.23
N LEU A 96 -12.14 -12.34 4.95
CA LEU A 96 -13.28 -12.75 5.75
C LEU A 96 -13.51 -14.25 5.71
N ARG A 97 -13.38 -14.88 4.54
CA ARG A 97 -13.48 -16.34 4.41
C ARG A 97 -12.42 -17.05 5.27
N VAL A 98 -11.15 -16.63 5.14
CA VAL A 98 -10.06 -17.21 5.94
C VAL A 98 -10.29 -16.97 7.43
N LEU A 99 -10.75 -15.77 7.82
CA LEU A 99 -11.05 -15.45 9.22
C LEU A 99 -12.21 -16.29 9.77
N GLU A 100 -13.25 -16.56 8.98
CA GLU A 100 -14.38 -17.42 9.39
C GLU A 100 -13.94 -18.87 9.62
N GLU A 101 -12.94 -19.36 8.86
CA GLU A 101 -12.41 -20.71 8.93
C GLU A 101 -11.24 -20.86 9.93
N ASP A 102 -10.61 -19.75 10.38
CA ASP A 102 -9.43 -19.80 11.26
C ASP A 102 -9.80 -20.06 12.72
N GLU A 103 -9.77 -21.32 13.13
CA GLU A 103 -10.02 -21.75 14.52
C GLU A 103 -8.93 -21.30 15.50
N HIS A 104 -7.74 -20.95 15.00
CA HIS A 104 -6.61 -20.51 15.82
C HIS A 104 -6.56 -19.00 16.07
N GLU A 105 -7.43 -18.20 15.41
CA GLU A 105 -7.52 -16.78 15.69
C GLU A 105 -8.44 -16.51 16.88
N SER A 106 -7.86 -16.30 18.04
CA SER A 106 -8.58 -16.08 19.30
C SER A 106 -9.51 -14.85 19.26
N ARG A 107 -9.21 -13.86 18.40
CA ARG A 107 -10.02 -12.65 18.22
C ARG A 107 -11.07 -12.78 17.12
N ARG A 108 -11.21 -13.97 16.50
CA ARG A 108 -12.08 -14.23 15.33
C ARG A 108 -13.49 -13.67 15.53
N THR A 109 -14.17 -14.10 16.59
CA THR A 109 -15.55 -13.67 16.87
C THR A 109 -15.64 -12.16 17.02
N TRP A 110 -14.75 -11.56 17.81
CA TRP A 110 -14.70 -10.12 18.01
C TRP A 110 -14.48 -9.36 16.69
N MET A 111 -13.52 -9.79 15.86
CA MET A 111 -13.25 -9.14 14.56
C MET A 111 -14.44 -9.25 13.61
N LEU A 112 -15.05 -10.44 13.49
CA LEU A 112 -16.23 -10.65 12.65
C LEU A 112 -17.40 -9.77 13.10
N ASP A 113 -17.61 -9.62 14.42
CA ASP A 113 -18.68 -8.76 14.95
C ASP A 113 -18.42 -7.28 14.61
N ARG A 114 -17.18 -6.79 14.69
CA ARG A 114 -16.81 -5.44 14.28
C ARG A 114 -17.10 -5.18 12.79
N PHE A 115 -16.66 -6.11 11.93
CA PHE A 115 -16.87 -5.99 10.48
C PHE A 115 -18.36 -6.10 10.11
N ARG A 116 -19.14 -6.94 10.81
CA ARG A 116 -20.58 -7.07 10.63
C ARG A 116 -21.30 -5.78 11.06
N PHE A 117 -20.99 -5.26 12.22
CA PHE A 117 -21.58 -4.02 12.74
C PHE A 117 -21.32 -2.83 11.80
N ALA A 118 -20.09 -2.70 11.30
CA ALA A 118 -19.73 -1.67 10.32
C ALA A 118 -20.47 -1.84 8.98
N GLY A 119 -20.78 -3.08 8.56
CA GLY A 119 -21.55 -3.37 7.36
C GLY A 119 -23.04 -3.10 7.52
N ALA A 120 -23.61 -3.35 8.69
CA ALA A 120 -25.06 -3.22 8.97
C ALA A 120 -25.59 -1.79 8.77
N ASN A 121 -24.73 -0.77 8.91
CA ASN A 121 -25.09 0.62 8.74
C ASN A 121 -25.00 1.13 7.28
N ASP A 122 -24.59 0.29 6.34
CA ASP A 122 -24.49 0.65 4.92
C ASP A 122 -25.38 -0.23 4.06
N LYS A 123 -26.44 0.38 3.51
CA LYS A 123 -27.41 -0.32 2.64
C LYS A 123 -26.80 -0.95 1.37
N ARG A 124 -25.58 -0.56 1.00
CA ARG A 124 -24.83 -1.07 -0.16
C ARG A 124 -24.04 -2.35 0.18
N ILE A 125 -23.91 -2.69 1.46
CA ILE A 125 -23.11 -3.81 1.96
C ILE A 125 -24.02 -4.87 2.54
N THR A 126 -23.88 -6.10 2.03
CA THR A 126 -24.82 -7.19 2.37
C THR A 126 -24.51 -7.81 3.75
N ASN A 127 -23.23 -7.88 4.18
CA ASN A 127 -22.87 -8.58 5.42
C ASN A 127 -21.75 -7.91 6.23
N TYR A 128 -20.58 -7.66 5.63
CA TYR A 128 -19.38 -7.21 6.33
C TYR A 128 -18.73 -6.03 5.62
N ARG A 129 -18.24 -5.05 6.40
CA ARG A 129 -17.33 -4.02 5.93
C ARG A 129 -15.96 -4.25 6.56
N PHE A 130 -14.96 -4.54 5.76
CA PHE A 130 -13.59 -4.79 6.19
C PHE A 130 -12.72 -3.52 6.06
N TRP A 131 -12.75 -2.87 4.88
CA TRP A 131 -12.04 -1.63 4.62
C TRP A 131 -12.90 -0.41 5.00
N GLN A 132 -12.28 0.61 5.57
CA GLN A 132 -12.92 1.91 5.75
C GLN A 132 -13.37 2.48 4.39
N GLU A 133 -14.39 3.32 4.43
CA GLU A 133 -14.92 3.99 3.25
C GLU A 133 -13.91 4.98 2.68
N GLY A 134 -13.89 5.05 1.34
CA GLY A 134 -12.96 5.89 0.62
C GLY A 134 -11.58 5.24 0.47
N ASN A 135 -10.82 5.81 -0.45
CA ASN A 135 -9.39 5.69 -0.52
C ASN A 135 -8.92 7.12 -0.27
N HIS A 136 -8.12 7.36 0.75
CA HIS A 136 -7.40 8.62 0.78
C HIS A 136 -6.45 8.58 -0.42
N VAL A 137 -6.92 9.16 -1.53
CA VAL A 137 -6.16 9.27 -2.77
C VAL A 137 -5.73 10.72 -2.89
N GLU A 138 -4.44 10.93 -2.84
CA GLU A 138 -3.81 12.23 -2.95
C GLU A 138 -2.89 12.24 -4.16
N GLU A 139 -3.18 13.11 -5.13
CA GLU A 139 -2.37 13.21 -6.33
C GLU A 139 -1.02 13.88 -6.04
N ILE A 140 0.04 13.34 -6.63
CA ILE A 140 1.41 13.79 -6.41
C ILE A 140 1.84 14.64 -7.61
N TYR A 141 2.05 15.95 -7.37
CA TYR A 141 2.38 16.91 -8.40
C TYR A 141 3.85 17.33 -8.43
N THR A 142 4.59 17.15 -7.32
CA THR A 142 6.00 17.55 -7.24
C THR A 142 6.90 16.42 -6.79
N SER A 143 8.18 16.52 -7.19
CA SER A 143 9.19 15.54 -6.78
C SER A 143 9.44 15.56 -5.27
N GLU A 144 9.39 16.74 -4.64
CA GLU A 144 9.56 16.92 -3.20
C GLU A 144 8.43 16.20 -2.43
N PHE A 145 7.19 16.35 -2.92
CA PHE A 145 6.04 15.69 -2.31
C PHE A 145 6.09 14.18 -2.50
N LEU A 146 6.53 13.71 -3.67
CA LEU A 146 6.78 12.31 -3.93
C LEU A 146 7.78 11.72 -2.93
N TRP A 147 8.93 12.37 -2.74
CA TRP A 147 9.93 11.95 -1.77
C TRP A 147 9.42 11.94 -0.34
N GLN A 148 8.68 12.96 0.03
CA GLN A 148 8.05 13.02 1.35
C GLN A 148 7.16 11.80 1.58
N LYS A 149 6.35 11.40 0.58
CA LYS A 149 5.46 10.24 0.68
C LYS A 149 6.23 8.91 0.69
N VAL A 150 7.25 8.74 -0.16
CA VAL A 150 8.11 7.55 -0.17
C VAL A 150 8.79 7.39 1.19
N ASN A 151 9.42 8.45 1.69
CA ASN A 151 10.07 8.42 3.01
C ASN A 151 9.06 8.17 4.13
N TYR A 152 7.88 8.79 4.09
CA TYR A 152 6.79 8.54 5.04
C TYR A 152 6.41 7.06 5.07
N ILE A 153 6.24 6.42 3.91
CA ILE A 153 5.92 5.00 3.76
C ILE A 153 7.00 4.14 4.41
N HIS A 154 8.26 4.35 4.05
CA HIS A 154 9.36 3.53 4.53
C HIS A 154 9.63 3.69 6.02
N GLN A 155 9.42 4.89 6.56
CA GLN A 155 9.62 5.17 7.99
C GLN A 155 8.44 4.74 8.89
N ASN A 156 7.30 4.30 8.34
CA ASN A 156 6.16 3.86 9.13
C ASN A 156 6.51 2.76 10.15
N PRO A 157 7.15 1.64 9.76
CA PRO A 157 7.49 0.58 10.71
C PRO A 157 8.57 0.97 11.71
N VAL A 158 9.47 1.90 11.36
CA VAL A 158 10.48 2.44 12.28
C VAL A 158 9.81 3.32 13.34
N ARG A 159 8.91 4.24 12.92
CA ARG A 159 8.15 5.09 13.86
C ARG A 159 7.21 4.29 14.76
N ALA A 160 6.74 3.13 14.29
CA ALA A 160 5.94 2.19 15.07
C ALA A 160 6.80 1.26 15.94
N GLU A 161 8.12 1.46 15.98
CA GLU A 161 9.09 0.68 16.76
C GLU A 161 9.05 -0.83 16.47
N ILE A 162 8.64 -1.22 15.24
CA ILE A 162 8.59 -2.62 14.80
C ILE A 162 9.97 -3.08 14.35
N VAL A 163 10.73 -2.20 13.72
CA VAL A 163 12.11 -2.42 13.25
C VAL A 163 12.96 -1.19 13.52
N GLU A 164 14.28 -1.37 13.61
CA GLU A 164 15.23 -0.26 13.76
C GLU A 164 15.50 0.43 12.42
N ARG A 165 15.58 -0.34 11.34
CA ARG A 165 15.85 0.14 9.99
C ARG A 165 14.69 -0.20 9.07
N ALA A 166 14.34 0.73 8.18
CA ALA A 166 13.19 0.58 7.29
C ALA A 166 13.28 -0.65 6.38
N GLU A 167 14.49 -0.96 5.88
CA GLU A 167 14.77 -2.10 5.01
C GLU A 167 14.64 -3.47 5.70
N ASP A 168 14.65 -3.52 7.03
CA ASP A 168 14.44 -4.75 7.79
C ASP A 168 12.96 -5.18 7.82
N TYR A 169 12.04 -4.26 7.46
CA TYR A 169 10.62 -4.59 7.43
C TYR A 169 10.21 -5.27 6.12
N LEU A 170 9.87 -6.56 6.19
CA LEU A 170 9.59 -7.41 5.03
C LEU A 170 8.42 -6.90 4.17
N TYR A 171 7.37 -6.35 4.79
CA TYR A 171 6.15 -5.91 4.09
C TYR A 171 6.21 -4.43 3.69
N SER A 172 7.34 -4.04 3.13
CA SER A 172 7.63 -2.69 2.64
C SER A 172 8.55 -2.72 1.42
N SER A 173 8.46 -1.71 0.58
CA SER A 173 9.40 -1.47 -0.52
C SER A 173 10.74 -0.86 -0.09
N ALA A 174 10.98 -0.61 1.21
CA ALA A 174 12.23 -0.03 1.67
C ALA A 174 13.46 -0.87 1.28
N ARG A 175 13.31 -2.21 1.23
CA ARG A 175 14.36 -3.13 0.76
C ARG A 175 14.77 -2.88 -0.69
N ASP A 176 13.79 -2.66 -1.58
CA ASP A 176 14.05 -2.39 -3.00
C ASP A 176 14.84 -1.10 -3.18
N TYR A 177 14.57 -0.08 -2.36
CA TYR A 177 15.32 1.17 -2.33
C TYR A 177 16.72 1.02 -1.70
N ALA A 178 16.93 0.02 -0.85
CA ALA A 178 18.25 -0.36 -0.31
C ALA A 178 19.05 -1.25 -1.27
N GLY A 179 18.49 -1.64 -2.43
CA GLY A 179 19.12 -2.50 -3.42
C GLY A 179 18.93 -3.99 -3.16
N GLU A 180 18.06 -4.37 -2.26
CA GLU A 180 17.66 -5.75 -1.99
C GLU A 180 16.34 -6.06 -2.70
N LYS A 181 16.03 -7.35 -2.89
CA LYS A 181 14.75 -7.76 -3.48
C LYS A 181 13.65 -7.83 -2.42
N GLY A 182 12.59 -7.04 -2.62
CA GLY A 182 11.35 -7.08 -1.82
C GLY A 182 10.36 -8.14 -2.29
N LEU A 183 9.14 -8.09 -1.73
CA LEU A 183 8.05 -9.04 -2.04
C LEU A 183 7.30 -8.72 -3.33
N LEU A 184 7.25 -7.45 -3.73
CA LEU A 184 6.53 -6.98 -4.93
C LEU A 184 7.53 -6.41 -5.94
N GLU A 185 7.13 -6.28 -7.19
CA GLU A 185 7.89 -5.58 -8.21
C GLU A 185 7.72 -4.06 -8.03
N ILE A 186 8.83 -3.32 -7.88
CA ILE A 186 8.82 -1.91 -7.55
C ILE A 186 9.50 -1.09 -8.65
N GLU A 187 8.80 -0.04 -9.11
CA GLU A 187 9.37 1.01 -9.96
C GLU A 187 10.18 1.97 -9.07
N VAL A 188 11.45 1.62 -8.79
CA VAL A 188 12.31 2.42 -7.89
C VAL A 188 12.58 3.78 -8.51
N ILE A 189 12.25 4.84 -7.78
CA ILE A 189 12.49 6.22 -8.18
C ILE A 189 13.91 6.59 -7.77
N ARG A 190 14.70 7.07 -8.74
CA ARG A 190 16.06 7.55 -8.52
C ARG A 190 16.08 9.05 -8.82
N PHE A 191 16.77 9.82 -7.98
CA PHE A 191 16.93 11.27 -8.10
C PHE A 191 18.40 11.61 -8.19
#